data_cdd627af1b77714e450fdf48fffbc37f
#
_entry.id   cdd627af1b77714e450fdf48fffbc37f
#
_cell.length_a   1.000
_cell.length_b   1.000
_cell.length_c   1.000
_cell.angle_alpha   90.00
_cell.angle_beta   90.00
_cell.angle_gamma   90.00
#
_symmetry.space_group_name_H-M   'P 1'
#
loop_
_entity.id
_entity.type
_entity.pdbx_description
1 polymer ?
#
loop_
_entity_poly.entity_id
_entity_poly.type
_entity_poly.pdbx_seq_one_letter_code
_entity_poly.pdbx_strand_id
1 'polypeptide(L)'
;MLAQSKIHDMKYVSLSDKDPIISADNPVRRLSFYLSMEEYVARSKPATDYFFMWQVNPSVIFGRNQLIENEVNLEYCRQHNIMTYRRKSGGGCVYADLNNIMFSYITGDDSVGFTYNRYINMVVRVLRQLGVDAKASGRNDVLIGDRKVSGNAFYKIPGRSIVHGTMLYDTDMANMVGAITPSNEKLVSKGVESVRQRIALLKDYTDISIDEFKLFVKNNLCDSELRLTQSDIEAIEEIERQYLSDEFIYGNNPKYTISRKCRIDGVGDFDIRIEMKNDTIADINIMGDFFLAGDMDAAIVKPLRGVKLDRQCVRTALTENVDSVIVGLSRPELVEMIIGAADARKQ
;
A
#
# COMPACT_ATOMS: atom_id res chain seq x y z
N MET A 1 11.02 6.94 37.06
CA MET A 1 10.03 7.68 36.28
C MET A 1 10.73 8.32 35.10
N LEU A 2 10.79 7.64 33.95
CA LEU A 2 11.28 8.20 32.71
C LEU A 2 10.18 9.10 32.17
N ALA A 3 10.47 10.37 31.98
CA ALA A 3 9.58 11.34 31.38
C ALA A 3 9.12 10.79 30.02
N GLN A 4 7.84 10.47 29.89
CA GLN A 4 7.22 10.20 28.61
C GLN A 4 7.32 11.50 27.80
N SER A 5 8.23 11.54 26.83
CA SER A 5 8.22 12.58 25.81
C SER A 5 6.84 12.48 25.12
N LYS A 6 5.99 13.48 25.32
CA LYS A 6 4.74 13.61 24.60
C LYS A 6 5.04 13.52 23.11
N ILE A 7 4.55 12.48 22.48
CA ILE A 7 4.55 12.33 21.05
C ILE A 7 3.56 13.36 20.52
N HIS A 8 4.02 14.18 19.61
CA HIS A 8 3.32 15.21 18.84
C HIS A 8 1.79 15.16 18.90
N ASP A 9 1.16 16.34 18.89
CA ASP A 9 -0.28 16.62 18.78
C ASP A 9 -0.90 15.86 17.60
N MET A 10 -1.21 14.57 17.81
CA MET A 10 -1.84 13.70 16.79
C MET A 10 -3.35 13.77 16.95
N LYS A 11 -4.03 14.11 15.84
CA LYS A 11 -5.48 14.20 15.82
C LYS A 11 -6.10 12.94 15.25
N TYR A 12 -7.04 12.36 16.00
CA TYR A 12 -7.90 11.33 15.44
C TYR A 12 -8.91 11.98 14.47
N VAL A 13 -9.03 11.45 13.25
CA VAL A 13 -10.02 11.94 12.28
C VAL A 13 -11.26 11.06 12.33
N SER A 14 -12.42 11.66 12.59
CA SER A 14 -13.72 10.98 12.65
C SER A 14 -14.72 11.56 11.65
N LEU A 15 -15.69 10.74 11.28
CA LEU A 15 -16.81 11.10 10.43
C LEU A 15 -17.96 11.59 11.32
N SER A 16 -18.24 12.91 11.34
CA SER A 16 -19.38 13.55 12.02
C SER A 16 -19.92 12.79 13.26
N ASP A 17 -21.24 12.66 13.45
CA ASP A 17 -21.84 12.03 14.64
C ASP A 17 -21.88 10.49 14.61
N LYS A 18 -21.46 9.89 13.50
CA LYS A 18 -21.46 8.45 13.25
C LYS A 18 -20.04 7.97 13.02
N ASP A 19 -19.22 7.97 14.07
CA ASP A 19 -17.88 7.40 14.01
C ASP A 19 -17.97 5.89 13.81
N PRO A 20 -17.47 5.33 12.69
CA PRO A 20 -17.50 3.90 12.43
C PRO A 20 -16.71 3.06 13.45
N ILE A 21 -15.93 3.68 14.34
CA ILE A 21 -15.23 2.98 15.42
C ILE A 21 -16.20 2.51 16.51
N ILE A 22 -17.27 3.26 16.77
CA ILE A 22 -18.03 3.14 18.03
C ILE A 22 -19.41 2.50 17.81
N SER A 23 -19.90 2.35 16.60
CA SER A 23 -21.27 1.94 16.34
C SER A 23 -21.36 0.82 15.31
N ALA A 24 -21.91 -0.31 15.71
CA ALA A 24 -22.27 -1.42 14.82
C ALA A 24 -23.33 -1.04 13.77
N ASP A 25 -24.06 0.06 14.00
CA ASP A 25 -25.17 0.52 13.14
C ASP A 25 -24.73 1.52 12.05
N ASN A 26 -23.44 1.86 11.96
CA ASN A 26 -22.97 2.78 10.94
C ASN A 26 -22.76 2.07 9.61
N PRO A 27 -23.29 2.64 8.50
CA PRO A 27 -23.01 2.10 7.19
C PRO A 27 -21.50 2.20 6.89
N VAL A 28 -20.87 1.07 6.66
CA VAL A 28 -19.49 0.99 6.23
C VAL A 28 -19.38 1.64 4.86
N ARG A 29 -18.56 2.66 4.76
CA ARG A 29 -18.30 3.32 3.47
C ARG A 29 -17.43 2.44 2.58
N ARG A 30 -17.47 2.68 1.28
CA ARG A 30 -16.61 1.99 0.32
C ARG A 30 -15.14 2.25 0.65
N LEU A 31 -14.28 1.33 0.32
CA LEU A 31 -12.83 1.42 0.52
C LEU A 31 -12.23 2.66 -0.17
N SER A 32 -12.67 2.97 -1.38
CA SER A 32 -12.26 4.16 -2.14
C SER A 32 -12.53 5.47 -1.40
N PHE A 33 -13.60 5.55 -0.62
CA PHE A 33 -13.91 6.71 0.21
C PHE A 33 -12.79 6.96 1.24
N TYR A 34 -12.31 5.92 1.93
CA TYR A 34 -11.26 6.09 2.93
C TYR A 34 -9.90 6.44 2.31
N LEU A 35 -9.56 5.87 1.15
CA LEU A 35 -8.38 6.28 0.39
C LEU A 35 -8.48 7.76 -0.05
N SER A 36 -9.67 8.21 -0.42
CA SER A 36 -9.93 9.61 -0.76
C SER A 36 -9.89 10.53 0.46
N MET A 37 -10.33 10.03 1.61
CA MET A 37 -10.24 10.73 2.90
C MET A 37 -8.79 10.97 3.31
N GLU A 38 -7.88 10.00 3.11
CA GLU A 38 -6.44 10.20 3.30
C GLU A 38 -5.93 11.40 2.50
N GLU A 39 -6.25 11.41 1.22
CA GLU A 39 -5.81 12.46 0.30
C GLU A 39 -6.43 13.81 0.65
N TYR A 40 -7.73 13.83 0.96
CA TYR A 40 -8.44 15.04 1.37
C TYR A 40 -7.81 15.64 2.63
N VAL A 41 -7.64 14.86 3.68
CA VAL A 41 -7.03 15.33 4.93
C VAL A 41 -5.62 15.84 4.69
N ALA A 42 -4.83 15.14 3.88
CA ALA A 42 -3.48 15.55 3.55
C ALA A 42 -3.42 16.86 2.77
N ARG A 43 -4.36 17.13 1.86
CA ARG A 43 -4.39 18.34 1.04
C ARG A 43 -5.02 19.55 1.72
N SER A 44 -6.09 19.31 2.52
CA SER A 44 -7.01 20.36 2.93
C SER A 44 -6.93 20.71 4.41
N LYS A 45 -6.30 19.89 5.24
CA LYS A 45 -6.20 20.14 6.68
C LYS A 45 -4.81 20.69 7.07
N PRO A 46 -4.72 21.46 8.18
CA PRO A 46 -3.44 22.01 8.64
C PRO A 46 -2.31 20.99 8.73
N ALA A 47 -1.05 21.43 8.62
CA ALA A 47 0.12 20.55 8.66
C ALA A 47 0.41 20.08 10.10
N THR A 48 -0.38 19.10 10.58
CA THR A 48 -0.15 18.35 11.82
C THR A 48 -0.29 16.86 11.52
N ASP A 49 -0.08 16.00 12.52
CA ASP A 49 -0.23 14.56 12.40
C ASP A 49 -1.71 14.16 12.55
N TYR A 50 -2.16 13.29 11.66
CA TYR A 50 -3.51 12.74 11.68
C TYR A 50 -3.45 11.22 11.67
N PHE A 51 -4.39 10.61 12.36
CA PHE A 51 -4.58 9.17 12.40
C PHE A 51 -6.06 8.83 12.35
N PHE A 52 -6.42 7.78 11.64
CA PHE A 52 -7.76 7.21 11.70
C PHE A 52 -7.75 5.72 11.36
N MET A 53 -8.78 5.05 11.81
CA MET A 53 -9.01 3.63 11.56
C MET A 53 -10.30 3.43 10.80
N TRP A 54 -10.33 2.42 9.95
CA TRP A 54 -11.48 2.11 9.14
C TRP A 54 -11.59 0.62 8.83
N GLN A 55 -12.80 0.18 8.54
CA GLN A 55 -13.17 -1.17 8.15
C GLN A 55 -14.02 -1.11 6.89
N VAL A 56 -14.05 -2.18 6.12
CA VAL A 56 -14.78 -2.24 4.84
C VAL A 56 -15.43 -3.59 4.66
N ASN A 57 -16.46 -3.64 3.82
CA ASN A 57 -16.95 -4.90 3.31
C ASN A 57 -15.87 -5.66 2.53
N PRO A 58 -15.96 -6.98 2.35
CA PRO A 58 -14.96 -7.77 1.67
C PRO A 58 -14.45 -7.12 0.40
N SER A 59 -13.15 -6.83 0.37
CA SER A 59 -12.51 -6.05 -0.69
C SER A 59 -11.07 -6.50 -0.91
N VAL A 60 -10.62 -6.39 -2.15
CA VAL A 60 -9.22 -6.55 -2.53
C VAL A 60 -8.64 -5.19 -2.94
N ILE A 61 -7.48 -4.84 -2.39
CA ILE A 61 -6.75 -3.61 -2.69
C ILE A 61 -5.44 -3.97 -3.33
N PHE A 62 -5.24 -3.63 -4.60
CA PHE A 62 -3.97 -3.84 -5.26
C PHE A 62 -3.20 -2.52 -5.40
N GLY A 63 -1.87 -2.62 -5.45
CA GLY A 63 -0.97 -1.48 -5.46
C GLY A 63 -1.03 -0.69 -6.76
N ARG A 64 -0.56 0.57 -6.71
CA ARG A 64 -0.54 1.50 -7.86
C ARG A 64 0.05 0.87 -9.12
N ASN A 65 1.14 0.10 -8.97
CA ASN A 65 1.93 -0.42 -10.07
C ASN A 65 1.60 -1.88 -10.41
N GLN A 66 0.58 -2.48 -9.80
CA GLN A 66 0.20 -3.87 -10.06
C GLN A 66 -0.79 -3.97 -11.22
N LEU A 67 -0.71 -5.07 -11.93
CA LEU A 67 -1.72 -5.48 -12.91
C LEU A 67 -2.77 -6.31 -12.19
N ILE A 68 -4.02 -5.90 -12.28
CA ILE A 68 -5.12 -6.56 -11.59
C ILE A 68 -5.23 -8.04 -11.98
N GLU A 69 -5.03 -8.36 -13.26
CA GLU A 69 -5.13 -9.72 -13.80
C GLU A 69 -4.07 -10.68 -13.26
N ASN A 70 -2.93 -10.14 -12.81
CA ASN A 70 -1.84 -10.93 -12.23
C ASN A 70 -1.99 -11.14 -10.73
N GLU A 71 -2.78 -10.31 -10.05
CA GLU A 71 -2.82 -10.23 -8.60
C GLU A 71 -4.14 -10.69 -8.01
N VAL A 72 -5.24 -10.56 -8.77
CA VAL A 72 -6.60 -10.75 -8.27
C VAL A 72 -7.33 -11.82 -9.06
N ASN A 73 -7.94 -12.77 -8.35
CA ASN A 73 -8.87 -13.71 -8.95
C ASN A 73 -10.24 -13.02 -9.11
N LEU A 74 -10.43 -12.32 -10.23
CA LEU A 74 -11.64 -11.55 -10.49
C LEU A 74 -12.90 -12.40 -10.53
N GLU A 75 -12.80 -13.66 -10.96
CA GLU A 75 -13.94 -14.58 -10.99
C GLU A 75 -14.38 -14.95 -9.56
N TYR A 76 -13.42 -15.30 -8.70
CA TYR A 76 -13.68 -15.55 -7.30
C TYR A 76 -14.29 -14.33 -6.61
N CYS A 77 -13.71 -13.14 -6.85
CA CYS A 77 -14.21 -11.89 -6.27
C CYS A 77 -15.67 -11.63 -6.66
N ARG A 78 -16.03 -11.86 -7.94
CA ARG A 78 -17.41 -11.69 -8.42
C ARG A 78 -18.38 -12.67 -7.75
N GLN A 79 -18.00 -13.94 -7.64
CA GLN A 79 -18.81 -14.98 -7.03
C GLN A 79 -19.06 -14.76 -5.52
N HIS A 80 -18.11 -14.12 -4.83
CA HIS A 80 -18.16 -13.90 -3.37
C HIS A 80 -18.47 -12.45 -2.99
N ASN A 81 -18.89 -11.60 -3.96
CA ASN A 81 -19.20 -10.18 -3.74
C ASN A 81 -18.02 -9.40 -3.12
N ILE A 82 -16.80 -9.73 -3.51
CA ILE A 82 -15.58 -9.05 -3.06
C ILE A 82 -15.28 -7.92 -4.05
N MET A 83 -15.26 -6.68 -3.55
CA MET A 83 -14.97 -5.50 -4.36
C MET A 83 -13.47 -5.37 -4.62
N THR A 84 -13.11 -4.75 -5.75
CA THR A 84 -11.69 -4.57 -6.12
C THR A 84 -11.36 -3.08 -6.26
N TYR A 85 -10.24 -2.67 -5.67
CA TYR A 85 -9.80 -1.28 -5.67
C TYR A 85 -8.31 -1.16 -5.91
N ARG A 86 -7.91 -0.11 -6.63
CA ARG A 86 -6.51 0.30 -6.75
C ARG A 86 -6.20 1.38 -5.71
N ARG A 87 -5.03 1.33 -5.08
CA ARG A 87 -4.53 2.41 -4.22
C ARG A 87 -3.40 3.20 -4.90
N LYS A 88 -3.15 4.42 -4.44
CA LYS A 88 -2.05 5.30 -4.94
C LYS A 88 -0.68 4.93 -4.39
N SER A 89 -0.61 4.17 -3.31
CA SER A 89 0.65 3.61 -2.79
C SER A 89 1.10 2.38 -3.58
N GLY A 90 2.38 2.06 -3.49
CA GLY A 90 2.95 0.83 -4.03
C GLY A 90 2.68 -0.39 -3.16
N GLY A 91 3.46 -1.46 -3.37
CA GLY A 91 3.37 -2.70 -2.64
C GLY A 91 2.35 -3.70 -3.21
N GLY A 92 2.26 -4.87 -2.57
CA GLY A 92 1.47 -6.03 -3.00
C GLY A 92 -0.04 -5.90 -2.80
N CYS A 93 -0.75 -6.91 -3.26
CA CYS A 93 -2.19 -7.03 -3.12
C CYS A 93 -2.60 -7.39 -1.69
N VAL A 94 -3.69 -6.83 -1.21
CA VAL A 94 -4.20 -6.96 0.16
C VAL A 94 -5.69 -7.30 0.13
N TYR A 95 -6.13 -8.21 1.00
CA TYR A 95 -7.54 -8.46 1.30
C TYR A 95 -7.94 -7.73 2.59
N ALA A 96 -9.11 -7.14 2.60
CA ALA A 96 -9.70 -6.46 3.74
C ALA A 96 -11.18 -6.83 3.88
N ASP A 97 -11.63 -6.96 5.13
CA ASP A 97 -13.03 -7.21 5.48
C ASP A 97 -13.38 -6.50 6.81
N LEU A 98 -14.59 -6.72 7.33
CA LEU A 98 -15.04 -6.14 8.59
C LEU A 98 -14.28 -6.65 9.83
N ASN A 99 -13.54 -7.75 9.69
CA ASN A 99 -12.73 -8.33 10.76
C ASN A 99 -11.26 -7.89 10.69
N ASN A 100 -10.91 -7.04 9.74
CA ASN A 100 -9.61 -6.37 9.66
C ASN A 100 -9.77 -4.88 9.93
N ILE A 101 -8.74 -4.26 10.48
CA ILE A 101 -8.72 -2.82 10.71
C ILE A 101 -7.66 -2.22 9.80
N MET A 102 -8.07 -1.20 9.05
CA MET A 102 -7.15 -0.40 8.27
C MET A 102 -6.71 0.81 9.10
N PHE A 103 -5.42 1.11 9.05
CA PHE A 103 -4.83 2.27 9.71
C PHE A 103 -4.38 3.27 8.65
N SER A 104 -4.65 4.55 8.89
CA SER A 104 -4.15 5.65 8.07
C SER A 104 -3.45 6.67 8.94
N TYR A 105 -2.21 7.01 8.59
CA TYR A 105 -1.39 8.02 9.26
C TYR A 105 -0.92 9.05 8.23
N ILE A 106 -1.17 10.32 8.52
CA ILE A 106 -0.84 11.44 7.66
C ILE A 106 0.05 12.40 8.44
N THR A 107 1.19 12.76 7.89
CA THR A 107 2.17 13.64 8.54
C THR A 107 2.78 14.64 7.56
N GLY A 108 3.67 15.51 8.04
CA GLY A 108 4.46 16.41 7.22
C GLY A 108 5.33 15.68 6.20
N ASP A 109 5.98 16.44 5.32
CA ASP A 109 6.85 15.90 4.28
C ASP A 109 8.26 15.64 4.85
N ASP A 110 8.42 14.50 5.50
CA ASP A 110 9.70 13.99 5.98
C ASP A 110 10.33 12.99 4.98
N SER A 111 11.56 12.57 5.26
CA SER A 111 12.14 11.47 4.50
C SER A 111 11.30 10.20 4.66
N VAL A 112 11.18 9.44 3.58
CA VAL A 112 10.38 8.21 3.53
C VAL A 112 10.75 7.25 4.66
N GLY A 113 12.06 7.00 4.84
CA GLY A 113 12.55 6.09 5.87
C GLY A 113 12.18 6.55 7.28
N PHE A 114 12.27 7.85 7.56
CA PHE A 114 11.91 8.40 8.87
C PHE A 114 10.42 8.26 9.16
N THR A 115 9.55 8.68 8.23
CA THR A 115 8.09 8.59 8.37
C THR A 115 7.64 7.15 8.56
N TYR A 116 8.22 6.25 7.79
CA TYR A 116 7.86 4.85 7.81
C TYR A 116 8.27 4.16 9.11
N ASN A 117 9.53 4.37 9.53
CA ASN A 117 10.02 3.84 10.81
C ASN A 117 9.22 4.39 11.99
N ARG A 118 8.86 5.67 11.96
CA ARG A 118 8.03 6.30 12.99
C ARG A 118 6.67 5.61 13.10
N TYR A 119 5.99 5.42 11.98
CA TYR A 119 4.69 4.75 11.94
C TYR A 119 4.78 3.29 12.43
N ILE A 120 5.70 2.50 11.90
CA ILE A 120 5.88 1.09 12.29
C ILE A 120 6.16 0.96 13.79
N ASN A 121 7.06 1.78 14.33
CA ASN A 121 7.39 1.76 15.75
C ASN A 121 6.20 2.18 16.63
N MET A 122 5.35 3.09 16.14
CA MET A 122 4.11 3.48 16.80
C MET A 122 3.14 2.30 16.92
N VAL A 123 2.92 1.55 15.83
CA VAL A 123 2.08 0.36 15.82
C VAL A 123 2.65 -0.73 16.74
N VAL A 124 3.95 -1.02 16.63
CA VAL A 124 4.64 -1.99 17.50
C VAL A 124 4.48 -1.63 18.98
N ARG A 125 4.65 -0.35 19.32
CA ARG A 125 4.49 0.12 20.71
C ARG A 125 3.07 -0.12 21.24
N VAL A 126 2.04 0.20 20.44
CA VAL A 126 0.65 -0.01 20.84
C VAL A 126 0.36 -1.50 21.07
N LEU A 127 0.83 -2.38 20.19
CA LEU A 127 0.67 -3.83 20.38
C LEU A 127 1.39 -4.34 21.63
N ARG A 128 2.60 -3.84 21.91
CA ARG A 128 3.34 -4.20 23.13
C ARG A 128 2.66 -3.71 24.40
N GLN A 129 2.00 -2.57 24.37
CA GLN A 129 1.20 -2.07 25.50
C GLN A 129 -0.03 -2.96 25.78
N LEU A 130 -0.52 -3.71 24.80
CA LEU A 130 -1.52 -4.76 24.96
C LEU A 130 -0.93 -6.10 25.46
N GLY A 131 0.37 -6.17 25.68
CA GLY A 131 1.04 -7.43 26.05
C GLY A 131 1.40 -8.33 24.86
N VAL A 132 1.20 -7.86 23.62
CA VAL A 132 1.54 -8.61 22.40
C VAL A 132 3.00 -8.36 22.02
N ASP A 133 3.82 -9.41 21.91
CA ASP A 133 5.24 -9.30 21.55
C ASP A 133 5.41 -9.07 20.04
N ALA A 134 5.11 -7.84 19.62
CA ALA A 134 5.22 -7.39 18.24
C ALA A 134 6.61 -6.82 17.96
N LYS A 135 7.10 -7.02 16.71
CA LYS A 135 8.36 -6.47 16.21
C LYS A 135 8.22 -5.94 14.77
N ALA A 136 9.03 -4.95 14.42
CA ALA A 136 9.16 -4.49 13.04
C ALA A 136 9.97 -5.51 12.22
N SER A 137 9.58 -5.77 10.97
CA SER A 137 10.30 -6.71 10.07
C SER A 137 11.54 -6.09 9.43
N GLY A 138 11.77 -4.80 9.62
CA GLY A 138 12.84 -4.05 8.93
C GLY A 138 12.48 -3.56 7.53
N ARG A 139 11.37 -4.01 6.94
CA ARG A 139 10.86 -3.51 5.64
C ARG A 139 9.53 -2.78 5.83
N ASN A 140 8.43 -3.45 5.85
CA ASN A 140 7.09 -2.84 5.85
C ASN A 140 6.06 -3.59 6.70
N ASP A 141 6.47 -4.65 7.37
CA ASP A 141 5.56 -5.49 8.12
C ASP A 141 5.76 -5.32 9.63
N VAL A 142 4.70 -5.54 10.38
CA VAL A 142 4.76 -5.82 11.82
C VAL A 142 4.50 -7.30 12.01
N LEU A 143 5.36 -7.93 12.80
CA LEU A 143 5.35 -9.37 13.07
C LEU A 143 5.03 -9.67 14.53
N ILE A 144 4.39 -10.81 14.75
CA ILE A 144 4.31 -11.49 16.04
C ILE A 144 5.02 -12.84 15.85
N GLY A 145 6.11 -13.06 16.58
CA GLY A 145 7.06 -14.12 16.22
C GLY A 145 7.61 -13.86 14.81
N ASP A 146 7.42 -14.83 13.91
CA ASP A 146 7.83 -14.72 12.50
C ASP A 146 6.63 -14.57 11.55
N ARG A 147 5.43 -14.34 12.09
CA ARG A 147 4.19 -14.22 11.33
C ARG A 147 3.76 -12.76 11.24
N LYS A 148 3.34 -12.35 10.06
CA LYS A 148 2.87 -11.00 9.77
C LYS A 148 1.48 -10.74 10.37
N VAL A 149 1.35 -9.71 11.19
CA VAL A 149 0.09 -9.21 11.73
C VAL A 149 -0.36 -7.93 11.05
N SER A 150 0.58 -7.16 10.48
CA SER A 150 0.29 -5.90 9.78
C SER A 150 1.20 -5.74 8.58
N GLY A 151 0.64 -5.37 7.44
CA GLY A 151 1.35 -4.98 6.23
C GLY A 151 1.07 -3.53 5.89
N ASN A 152 2.10 -2.77 5.54
CA ASN A 152 2.00 -1.33 5.42
C ASN A 152 2.56 -0.84 4.08
N ALA A 153 2.01 0.27 3.60
CA ALA A 153 2.44 0.96 2.39
C ALA A 153 2.40 2.47 2.62
N PHE A 154 3.09 3.22 1.78
CA PHE A 154 3.08 4.67 1.87
C PHE A 154 3.07 5.30 0.48
N TYR A 155 2.68 6.57 0.43
CA TYR A 155 2.88 7.43 -0.72
C TYR A 155 2.99 8.89 -0.27
N LYS A 156 3.52 9.72 -1.16
CA LYS A 156 3.68 11.16 -0.93
C LYS A 156 2.78 11.96 -1.85
N ILE A 157 2.32 13.08 -1.32
CA ILE A 157 1.79 14.19 -2.09
C ILE A 157 2.59 15.44 -1.72
N PRO A 158 2.54 16.55 -2.49
CA PRO A 158 3.30 17.75 -2.15
C PRO A 158 3.10 18.20 -0.71
N GLY A 159 4.20 18.25 0.06
CA GLY A 159 4.23 18.69 1.45
C GLY A 159 3.69 17.68 2.49
N ARG A 160 3.30 16.47 2.11
CA ARG A 160 2.69 15.48 3.02
C ARG A 160 3.09 14.05 2.69
N SER A 161 3.23 13.24 3.73
CA SER A 161 3.41 11.80 3.66
C SER A 161 2.20 11.08 4.22
N ILE A 162 1.76 10.04 3.53
CA ILE A 162 0.62 9.19 3.91
C ILE A 162 1.13 7.76 4.03
N VAL A 163 0.93 7.17 5.21
CA VAL A 163 1.21 5.75 5.48
C VAL A 163 -0.10 5.07 5.81
N HIS A 164 -0.37 3.95 5.21
CA HIS A 164 -1.51 3.15 5.56
C HIS A 164 -1.13 1.66 5.67
N GLY A 165 -1.89 0.93 6.47
CA GLY A 165 -1.63 -0.46 6.71
C GLY A 165 -2.86 -1.23 7.13
N THR A 166 -2.71 -2.55 7.11
CA THR A 166 -3.71 -3.48 7.62
C THR A 166 -3.32 -3.94 9.03
N MET A 167 -4.29 -4.14 9.87
CA MET A 167 -4.16 -4.91 11.11
C MET A 167 -5.05 -6.15 10.96
N LEU A 168 -4.43 -7.32 10.84
CA LEU A 168 -5.13 -8.59 10.72
C LEU A 168 -5.67 -8.98 12.09
N TYR A 169 -6.94 -8.63 12.35
CA TYR A 169 -7.55 -8.96 13.63
C TYR A 169 -8.16 -10.37 13.60
N ASP A 170 -9.09 -10.65 12.68
CA ASP A 170 -9.77 -11.95 12.51
C ASP A 170 -10.24 -12.15 11.06
N THR A 171 -9.36 -12.00 10.09
CA THR A 171 -9.72 -12.00 8.68
C THR A 171 -10.29 -13.33 8.18
N ASP A 172 -11.19 -13.28 7.21
CA ASP A 172 -11.63 -14.46 6.45
C ASP A 172 -10.51 -14.99 5.55
N MET A 173 -9.85 -16.04 6.04
CA MET A 173 -8.73 -16.67 5.36
C MET A 173 -9.11 -17.32 4.02
N ALA A 174 -10.33 -17.85 3.91
CA ALA A 174 -10.79 -18.49 2.67
C ALA A 174 -10.97 -17.44 1.57
N ASN A 175 -11.64 -16.35 1.89
CA ASN A 175 -11.80 -15.23 0.98
C ASN A 175 -10.46 -14.55 0.65
N MET A 176 -9.56 -14.38 1.63
CA MET A 176 -8.23 -13.82 1.37
C MET A 176 -7.46 -14.67 0.34
N VAL A 177 -7.40 -15.98 0.52
CA VAL A 177 -6.65 -16.88 -0.38
C VAL A 177 -7.33 -16.99 -1.73
N GLY A 178 -8.66 -17.10 -1.77
CA GLY A 178 -9.42 -17.24 -3.00
C GLY A 178 -9.38 -15.98 -3.89
N ALA A 179 -9.37 -14.81 -3.27
CA ALA A 179 -9.41 -13.54 -3.98
C ALA A 179 -8.04 -13.05 -4.48
N ILE A 180 -6.96 -13.38 -3.77
CA ILE A 180 -5.61 -12.97 -4.17
C ILE A 180 -4.96 -14.10 -4.95
N THR A 181 -4.59 -13.82 -6.20
CA THR A 181 -3.82 -14.74 -7.05
C THR A 181 -2.36 -14.34 -6.98
N PRO A 182 -1.50 -15.02 -6.23
CA PRO A 182 -0.07 -14.85 -6.34
C PRO A 182 0.41 -15.42 -7.66
N SER A 183 1.54 -14.93 -8.17
CA SER A 183 2.18 -15.45 -9.39
C SER A 183 2.21 -16.98 -9.38
N ASN A 184 1.83 -17.59 -10.48
CA ASN A 184 1.48 -19.01 -10.66
C ASN A 184 2.42 -20.06 -10.06
N GLU A 185 3.64 -19.74 -9.72
CA GLU A 185 4.62 -20.68 -9.19
C GLU A 185 4.47 -20.97 -7.68
N LYS A 186 3.78 -20.12 -6.92
CA LYS A 186 3.74 -20.22 -5.45
C LYS A 186 2.45 -20.76 -4.84
N LEU A 187 1.34 -20.82 -5.58
CA LEU A 187 0.04 -21.14 -4.98
C LEU A 187 -0.57 -22.49 -5.29
N VAL A 188 -0.25 -23.14 -6.37
CA VAL A 188 -0.85 -24.44 -6.71
C VAL A 188 -0.55 -25.52 -5.66
N SER A 189 0.49 -25.34 -4.85
CA SER A 189 0.89 -26.35 -3.87
C SER A 189 0.61 -26.03 -2.39
N LYS A 190 0.09 -24.85 -2.02
CA LYS A 190 0.17 -24.41 -0.61
C LYS A 190 -1.05 -23.71 0.01
N GLY A 191 -2.25 -23.86 -0.46
CA GLY A 191 -3.54 -23.46 0.14
C GLY A 191 -3.57 -22.59 1.43
N VAL A 192 -4.75 -22.48 2.02
CA VAL A 192 -5.04 -21.73 3.25
C VAL A 192 -4.06 -21.99 4.38
N GLU A 193 -3.58 -23.24 4.55
CA GLU A 193 -2.63 -23.63 5.60
C GLU A 193 -1.30 -22.90 5.47
N SER A 194 -0.78 -22.75 4.27
CA SER A 194 0.49 -22.03 4.04
C SER A 194 0.39 -20.52 4.29
N VAL A 195 -0.79 -19.92 4.06
CA VAL A 195 -1.01 -18.51 4.40
C VAL A 195 -1.09 -18.35 5.92
N ARG A 196 -1.81 -19.23 6.61
CA ARG A 196 -1.87 -19.28 8.09
C ARG A 196 -0.50 -19.38 8.74
N GLN A 197 0.44 -20.08 8.14
CA GLN A 197 1.81 -20.17 8.66
C GLN A 197 2.59 -18.85 8.57
N ARG A 198 2.20 -17.93 7.69
CA ARG A 198 2.92 -16.68 7.46
C ARG A 198 2.26 -15.47 8.10
N ILE A 199 0.98 -15.54 8.45
CA ILE A 199 0.26 -14.44 9.09
C ILE A 199 -0.13 -14.79 10.52
N ALA A 200 -0.26 -13.76 11.35
CA ALA A 200 -0.83 -13.82 12.68
C ALA A 200 -2.16 -13.08 12.69
N LEU A 201 -3.17 -13.63 13.33
CA LEU A 201 -4.40 -12.93 13.62
C LEU A 201 -4.30 -12.35 15.04
N LEU A 202 -4.55 -11.06 15.20
CA LEU A 202 -4.35 -10.38 16.48
C LEU A 202 -5.23 -10.98 17.58
N LYS A 203 -6.44 -11.43 17.25
CA LYS A 203 -7.36 -12.07 18.21
C LYS A 203 -6.78 -13.31 18.89
N ASP A 204 -5.78 -13.98 18.28
CA ASP A 204 -5.13 -15.14 18.88
C ASP A 204 -4.15 -14.75 20.01
N TYR A 205 -3.91 -13.45 20.20
CA TYR A 205 -2.92 -12.89 21.13
C TYR A 205 -3.51 -11.89 22.12
N THR A 206 -4.81 -11.63 22.06
CA THR A 206 -5.49 -10.71 22.97
C THR A 206 -6.95 -11.10 23.14
N ASP A 207 -7.48 -10.88 24.35
CA ASP A 207 -8.87 -11.19 24.69
C ASP A 207 -9.83 -10.01 24.45
N ILE A 208 -9.32 -8.81 24.12
CA ILE A 208 -10.18 -7.66 23.87
C ILE A 208 -10.86 -7.76 22.50
N SER A 209 -12.08 -7.28 22.39
CA SER A 209 -12.83 -7.22 21.14
C SER A 209 -12.19 -6.25 20.13
N ILE A 210 -12.58 -6.36 18.87
CA ILE A 210 -12.10 -5.47 17.81
C ILE A 210 -12.42 -3.99 18.11
N ASP A 211 -13.58 -3.71 18.73
CA ASP A 211 -13.96 -2.34 19.07
C ASP A 211 -13.18 -1.81 20.28
N GLU A 212 -12.96 -2.64 21.29
CA GLU A 212 -12.08 -2.29 22.40
C GLU A 212 -10.64 -2.05 21.93
N PHE A 213 -10.14 -2.85 20.99
CA PHE A 213 -8.84 -2.65 20.36
C PHE A 213 -8.78 -1.30 19.63
N LYS A 214 -9.78 -0.95 18.81
CA LYS A 214 -9.84 0.35 18.13
C LYS A 214 -9.83 1.51 19.14
N LEU A 215 -10.63 1.41 20.19
CA LEU A 215 -10.65 2.42 21.25
C LEU A 215 -9.30 2.53 21.98
N PHE A 216 -8.67 1.40 22.27
CA PHE A 216 -7.34 1.37 22.87
C PHE A 216 -6.31 2.06 21.97
N VAL A 217 -6.29 1.75 20.68
CA VAL A 217 -5.38 2.38 19.71
C VAL A 217 -5.60 3.90 19.66
N LYS A 218 -6.87 4.36 19.52
CA LYS A 218 -7.23 5.78 19.50
C LYS A 218 -6.70 6.50 20.75
N ASN A 219 -6.96 5.97 21.93
CA ASN A 219 -6.60 6.58 23.20
C ASN A 219 -5.08 6.62 23.46
N ASN A 220 -4.32 5.69 22.88
CA ASN A 220 -2.86 5.64 23.03
C ASN A 220 -2.08 6.43 21.98
N LEU A 221 -2.71 6.75 20.84
CA LEU A 221 -2.06 7.45 19.74
C LEU A 221 -2.49 8.89 19.58
N CYS A 222 -3.73 9.24 19.93
CA CYS A 222 -4.32 10.53 19.60
C CYS A 222 -4.62 11.35 20.86
N ASP A 223 -4.29 12.63 20.83
CA ASP A 223 -4.50 13.57 21.95
C ASP A 223 -5.77 14.41 21.75
N SER A 224 -6.25 14.53 20.54
CA SER A 224 -7.41 15.34 20.16
C SER A 224 -8.14 14.72 18.97
N GLU A 225 -9.27 15.30 18.59
CA GLU A 225 -10.11 14.82 17.50
C GLU A 225 -10.36 15.92 16.48
N LEU A 226 -10.28 15.57 15.19
CA LEU A 226 -10.78 16.33 14.06
C LEU A 226 -12.03 15.64 13.52
N ARG A 227 -13.19 16.24 13.76
CA ARG A 227 -14.44 15.76 13.20
C ARG A 227 -14.68 16.39 11.84
N LEU A 228 -14.87 15.56 10.82
CA LEU A 228 -15.14 16.01 9.46
C LEU A 228 -16.59 16.51 9.35
N THR A 229 -16.78 17.61 8.66
CA THR A 229 -18.09 18.20 8.37
C THR A 229 -18.74 17.55 7.15
N GLN A 230 -20.01 17.86 6.90
CA GLN A 230 -20.69 17.40 5.67
C GLN A 230 -20.01 17.94 4.41
N SER A 231 -19.53 19.18 4.42
CA SER A 231 -18.76 19.73 3.29
C SER A 231 -17.44 19.00 3.06
N ASP A 232 -16.78 18.52 4.13
CA ASP A 232 -15.59 17.68 4.01
C ASP A 232 -15.94 16.35 3.33
N ILE A 233 -17.06 15.74 3.70
CA ILE A 233 -17.55 14.47 3.11
C ILE A 233 -17.79 14.64 1.62
N GLU A 234 -18.47 15.70 1.20
CA GLU A 234 -18.74 16.01 -0.21
C GLU A 234 -17.44 16.20 -1.01
N ALA A 235 -16.46 16.87 -0.43
CA ALA A 235 -15.15 17.04 -1.05
C ALA A 235 -14.37 15.72 -1.16
N ILE A 236 -14.50 14.81 -0.18
CA ILE A 236 -13.93 13.46 -0.24
C ILE A 236 -14.60 12.63 -1.35
N GLU A 237 -15.92 12.68 -1.47
CA GLU A 237 -16.67 11.98 -2.52
C GLU A 237 -16.31 12.50 -3.92
N GLU A 238 -15.95 13.77 -4.08
CA GLU A 238 -15.43 14.30 -5.35
C GLU A 238 -14.06 13.66 -5.70
N ILE A 239 -13.15 13.54 -4.74
CA ILE A 239 -11.87 12.86 -4.93
C ILE A 239 -12.11 11.37 -5.24
N GLU A 240 -13.09 10.75 -4.59
CA GLU A 240 -13.45 9.34 -4.77
C GLU A 240 -13.79 8.99 -6.21
N ARG A 241 -14.36 9.91 -6.98
CA ARG A 241 -14.69 9.68 -8.40
C ARG A 241 -13.48 9.24 -9.21
N GLN A 242 -12.29 9.77 -8.91
CA GLN A 242 -11.06 9.33 -9.56
C GLN A 242 -10.74 7.87 -9.23
N TYR A 243 -10.86 7.47 -7.96
CA TYR A 243 -10.57 6.10 -7.52
C TYR A 243 -11.55 5.07 -8.10
N LEU A 244 -12.74 5.51 -8.49
CA LEU A 244 -13.79 4.68 -9.08
C LEU A 244 -13.74 4.64 -10.62
N SER A 245 -12.89 5.43 -11.26
CA SER A 245 -12.80 5.45 -12.72
C SER A 245 -12.09 4.20 -13.25
N ASP A 246 -12.57 3.67 -14.37
CA ASP A 246 -11.95 2.53 -15.05
C ASP A 246 -10.49 2.82 -15.45
N GLU A 247 -10.21 4.08 -15.81
CA GLU A 247 -8.85 4.53 -16.12
C GLU A 247 -7.92 4.36 -14.93
N PHE A 248 -8.36 4.69 -13.72
CA PHE A 248 -7.55 4.53 -12.51
C PHE A 248 -7.43 3.06 -12.09
N ILE A 249 -8.53 2.30 -12.15
CA ILE A 249 -8.57 0.91 -11.69
C ILE A 249 -7.77 -0.01 -12.62
N TYR A 250 -8.06 0.05 -13.91
CA TYR A 250 -7.48 -0.87 -14.89
C TYR A 250 -6.24 -0.31 -15.57
N GLY A 251 -6.09 1.03 -15.62
CA GLY A 251 -5.00 1.73 -16.28
C GLY A 251 -5.07 1.61 -17.81
N ASN A 252 -4.21 2.38 -18.49
CA ASN A 252 -3.92 2.13 -19.89
C ASN A 252 -3.04 0.89 -19.99
N ASN A 253 -3.51 -0.13 -20.68
CA ASN A 253 -2.77 -1.36 -20.94
C ASN A 253 -2.16 -1.28 -22.37
N PRO A 254 -1.02 -0.54 -22.56
CA PRO A 254 -0.42 -0.38 -23.88
C PRO A 254 0.07 -1.73 -24.41
N LYS A 255 0.13 -1.85 -25.72
CA LYS A 255 0.70 -3.04 -26.39
C LYS A 255 2.22 -2.94 -26.32
N TYR A 256 2.84 -3.80 -25.52
CA TYR A 256 4.29 -3.86 -25.38
C TYR A 256 4.91 -4.88 -26.34
N THR A 257 6.10 -4.53 -26.83
CA THR A 257 6.88 -5.41 -27.72
C THR A 257 7.76 -6.38 -26.92
N ILE A 258 8.15 -5.98 -25.72
CA ILE A 258 9.03 -6.72 -24.82
C ILE A 258 8.42 -6.71 -23.42
N SER A 259 8.43 -7.85 -22.74
CA SER A 259 8.10 -7.92 -21.31
C SER A 259 9.07 -8.84 -20.58
N ARG A 260 9.38 -8.50 -19.34
CA ARG A 260 10.20 -9.31 -18.45
C ARG A 260 9.72 -9.20 -17.01
N LYS A 261 9.53 -10.35 -16.37
CA LYS A 261 9.33 -10.42 -14.93
C LYS A 261 10.65 -10.74 -14.24
N CYS A 262 10.97 -10.01 -13.19
CA CYS A 262 12.15 -10.29 -12.35
C CYS A 262 11.86 -9.88 -10.89
N ARG A 263 12.66 -10.47 -9.99
CA ARG A 263 12.61 -10.16 -8.56
C ARG A 263 13.98 -9.63 -8.13
N ILE A 264 13.95 -8.58 -7.30
CA ILE A 264 15.14 -8.09 -6.60
C ILE A 264 14.91 -8.28 -5.11
N ASP A 265 15.78 -9.04 -4.48
CA ASP A 265 15.68 -9.35 -3.05
C ASP A 265 15.77 -8.07 -2.21
N GLY A 266 14.88 -7.94 -1.24
CA GLY A 266 14.77 -6.74 -0.42
C GLY A 266 14.05 -5.55 -1.08
N VAL A 267 13.80 -5.57 -2.39
CA VAL A 267 13.13 -4.49 -3.13
C VAL A 267 11.71 -4.88 -3.54
N GLY A 268 11.56 -5.93 -4.38
CA GLY A 268 10.23 -6.34 -4.83
C GLY A 268 10.23 -7.19 -6.09
N ASP A 269 9.02 -7.51 -6.55
CA ASP A 269 8.78 -8.14 -7.84
C ASP A 269 8.51 -7.05 -8.90
N PHE A 270 9.03 -7.24 -10.10
CA PHE A 270 8.93 -6.29 -11.20
C PHE A 270 8.39 -6.98 -12.46
N ASP A 271 7.51 -6.30 -13.18
CA ASP A 271 7.07 -6.61 -14.55
C ASP A 271 7.42 -5.39 -15.42
N ILE A 272 8.51 -5.50 -16.18
CA ILE A 272 8.99 -4.45 -17.06
C ILE A 272 8.42 -4.70 -18.44
N ARG A 273 7.77 -3.71 -18.99
CA ARG A 273 7.17 -3.74 -20.33
C ARG A 273 7.68 -2.58 -21.15
N ILE A 274 8.22 -2.90 -22.34
CA ILE A 274 8.84 -1.91 -23.23
C ILE A 274 8.15 -1.97 -24.59
N GLU A 275 7.66 -0.83 -25.06
CA GLU A 275 7.25 -0.63 -26.43
C GLU A 275 8.44 -0.14 -27.24
N MET A 276 8.75 -0.84 -28.32
CA MET A 276 9.88 -0.49 -29.19
C MET A 276 9.40 0.14 -30.49
N LYS A 277 10.08 1.21 -30.89
CA LYS A 277 9.98 1.77 -32.24
C LYS A 277 11.36 1.72 -32.87
N ASN A 278 11.55 0.80 -33.84
CA ASN A 278 12.88 0.44 -34.32
C ASN A 278 13.76 -0.13 -33.21
N ASP A 279 14.90 0.53 -32.91
CA ASP A 279 15.85 0.17 -31.85
C ASP A 279 15.76 1.08 -30.62
N THR A 280 14.75 1.96 -30.58
CA THR A 280 14.54 2.90 -29.48
C THR A 280 13.31 2.54 -28.64
N ILE A 281 13.34 2.90 -27.37
CA ILE A 281 12.23 2.79 -26.44
C ILE A 281 11.17 3.84 -26.79
N ALA A 282 10.02 3.41 -27.35
CA ALA A 282 8.90 4.30 -27.58
C ALA A 282 8.19 4.63 -26.28
N ASP A 283 7.98 3.60 -25.43
CA ASP A 283 7.45 3.74 -24.09
C ASP A 283 7.94 2.60 -23.18
N ILE A 284 7.95 2.84 -21.89
CA ILE A 284 8.31 1.84 -20.86
C ILE A 284 7.36 1.94 -19.69
N ASN A 285 6.91 0.78 -19.18
CA ASN A 285 6.14 0.69 -17.97
C ASN A 285 6.81 -0.30 -17.02
N ILE A 286 6.94 0.08 -15.75
CA ILE A 286 7.52 -0.73 -14.68
C ILE A 286 6.45 -0.95 -13.62
N MET A 287 5.97 -2.18 -13.53
CA MET A 287 4.90 -2.59 -12.64
C MET A 287 5.39 -3.62 -11.64
N GLY A 288 4.64 -3.84 -10.56
CA GLY A 288 4.96 -4.89 -9.60
C GLY A 288 4.75 -4.50 -8.14
N ASP A 289 5.34 -5.30 -7.26
CA ASP A 289 5.25 -5.17 -5.81
C ASP A 289 6.49 -4.45 -5.27
N PHE A 290 6.56 -3.14 -5.43
CA PHE A 290 7.64 -2.29 -4.92
C PHE A 290 7.10 -0.95 -4.38
N PHE A 291 7.92 -0.23 -3.62
CA PHE A 291 7.55 1.06 -3.05
C PHE A 291 8.20 2.21 -3.80
N LEU A 292 7.40 3.23 -4.13
CA LEU A 292 7.88 4.47 -4.72
C LEU A 292 8.15 5.52 -3.63
N ALA A 293 9.34 6.10 -3.67
CA ALA A 293 9.74 7.25 -2.87
C ALA A 293 9.73 8.56 -3.66
N GLY A 294 9.77 8.45 -5.00
CA GLY A 294 9.82 9.58 -5.92
C GLY A 294 8.87 9.44 -7.11
N ASP A 295 8.98 10.37 -8.05
CA ASP A 295 8.22 10.38 -9.29
C ASP A 295 8.91 9.51 -10.34
N MET A 296 8.38 8.29 -10.54
CA MET A 296 8.90 7.32 -11.49
C MET A 296 8.75 7.79 -12.93
N ASP A 297 7.66 8.50 -13.25
CA ASP A 297 7.44 9.00 -14.62
C ASP A 297 8.50 10.07 -14.98
N ALA A 298 8.73 11.01 -14.09
CA ALA A 298 9.73 12.08 -14.31
C ALA A 298 11.18 11.57 -14.32
N ALA A 299 11.52 10.63 -13.44
CA ALA A 299 12.92 10.21 -13.23
C ALA A 299 13.35 9.00 -14.06
N ILE A 300 12.40 8.16 -14.50
CA ILE A 300 12.69 6.91 -15.23
C ILE A 300 12.01 6.87 -16.59
N VAL A 301 10.68 7.00 -16.63
CA VAL A 301 9.92 6.77 -17.86
C VAL A 301 10.22 7.82 -18.93
N LYS A 302 10.07 9.10 -18.62
CA LYS A 302 10.33 10.20 -19.55
C LYS A 302 11.78 10.24 -20.09
N PRO A 303 12.82 10.11 -19.23
CA PRO A 303 14.20 10.08 -19.69
C PRO A 303 14.52 8.93 -20.66
N LEU A 304 13.81 7.80 -20.56
CA LEU A 304 14.06 6.63 -21.39
C LEU A 304 13.32 6.66 -22.74
N ARG A 305 12.33 7.52 -22.93
CA ARG A 305 11.62 7.65 -24.20
C ARG A 305 12.55 8.17 -25.30
N GLY A 306 12.58 7.48 -26.43
CA GLY A 306 13.46 7.79 -27.56
C GLY A 306 14.90 7.30 -27.40
N VAL A 307 15.25 6.72 -26.27
CA VAL A 307 16.59 6.19 -26.00
C VAL A 307 16.76 4.82 -26.69
N LYS A 308 17.93 4.60 -27.27
CA LYS A 308 18.29 3.29 -27.80
C LYS A 308 18.37 2.26 -26.69
N LEU A 309 17.78 1.06 -26.90
CA LEU A 309 17.76 0.00 -25.92
C LEU A 309 19.12 -0.74 -25.90
N ASP A 310 20.14 -0.05 -25.46
CA ASP A 310 21.46 -0.59 -25.14
C ASP A 310 21.94 -0.08 -23.77
N ARG A 311 22.85 -0.82 -23.16
CA ARG A 311 23.33 -0.57 -21.79
C ARG A 311 23.88 0.83 -21.58
N GLN A 312 24.68 1.33 -22.50
CA GLN A 312 25.33 2.63 -22.39
C GLN A 312 24.32 3.76 -22.50
N CYS A 313 23.41 3.68 -23.47
CA CYS A 313 22.38 4.70 -23.70
C CYS A 313 21.39 4.76 -22.53
N VAL A 314 20.89 3.61 -22.09
CA VAL A 314 20.00 3.50 -20.92
C VAL A 314 20.67 4.05 -19.65
N ARG A 315 21.93 3.66 -19.39
CA ARG A 315 22.69 4.18 -18.24
C ARG A 315 22.91 5.70 -18.30
N THR A 316 23.14 6.25 -19.49
CA THR A 316 23.35 7.68 -19.66
C THR A 316 22.06 8.48 -19.49
N ALA A 317 20.92 7.93 -19.92
CA ALA A 317 19.61 8.57 -19.80
C ALA A 317 19.11 8.61 -18.35
N LEU A 318 19.43 7.59 -17.56
CA LEU A 318 19.07 7.52 -16.14
C LEU A 318 20.09 8.29 -15.30
N THR A 319 19.65 9.34 -14.62
CA THR A 319 20.50 10.15 -13.71
C THR A 319 20.59 9.51 -12.31
N GLU A 320 21.46 10.05 -11.44
CA GLU A 320 21.62 9.55 -10.06
C GLU A 320 20.35 9.68 -9.19
N ASN A 321 19.43 10.55 -9.57
CA ASN A 321 18.15 10.71 -8.87
C ASN A 321 17.29 9.43 -8.87
N VAL A 322 17.58 8.46 -9.73
CA VAL A 322 16.88 7.18 -9.81
C VAL A 322 16.98 6.36 -8.52
N ASP A 323 18.13 6.43 -7.82
CA ASP A 323 18.34 5.69 -6.57
C ASP A 323 17.38 6.12 -5.44
N SER A 324 16.75 7.28 -5.58
CA SER A 324 15.74 7.78 -4.62
C SER A 324 14.29 7.53 -5.04
N VAL A 325 14.03 6.92 -6.20
CA VAL A 325 12.68 6.79 -6.77
C VAL A 325 12.00 5.51 -6.33
N ILE A 326 12.70 4.39 -6.41
CA ILE A 326 12.21 3.09 -5.94
C ILE A 326 13.02 2.68 -4.71
N VAL A 327 12.33 2.43 -3.61
CA VAL A 327 12.98 2.13 -2.34
C VAL A 327 13.84 0.87 -2.45
N GLY A 328 15.13 1.02 -2.20
CA GLY A 328 16.10 -0.08 -2.19
C GLY A 328 16.60 -0.51 -3.57
N LEU A 329 16.15 0.12 -4.67
CA LEU A 329 16.63 -0.18 -6.01
C LEU A 329 17.70 0.83 -6.43
N SER A 330 18.88 0.34 -6.79
CA SER A 330 19.96 1.16 -7.31
C SER A 330 19.85 1.36 -8.84
N ARG A 331 20.42 2.46 -9.33
CA ARG A 331 20.50 2.73 -10.78
C ARG A 331 21.17 1.58 -11.57
N PRO A 332 22.29 0.98 -11.14
CA PRO A 332 22.86 -0.18 -11.84
C PRO A 332 21.88 -1.35 -11.97
N GLU A 333 21.17 -1.71 -10.91
CA GLU A 333 20.19 -2.78 -10.92
C GLU A 333 19.04 -2.49 -11.89
N LEU A 334 18.51 -1.26 -11.90
CA LEU A 334 17.48 -0.84 -12.85
C LEU A 334 17.96 -0.95 -14.31
N VAL A 335 19.20 -0.54 -14.60
CA VAL A 335 19.78 -0.70 -15.93
C VAL A 335 19.82 -2.17 -16.34
N GLU A 336 20.30 -3.07 -15.46
CA GLU A 336 20.34 -4.51 -15.73
C GLU A 336 18.96 -5.12 -15.93
N MET A 337 17.97 -4.66 -15.19
CA MET A 337 16.58 -5.10 -15.34
C MET A 337 16.04 -4.73 -16.72
N ILE A 338 16.27 -3.50 -17.17
CA ILE A 338 15.80 -2.99 -18.47
C ILE A 338 16.52 -3.71 -19.63
N ILE A 339 17.85 -3.84 -19.55
CA ILE A 339 18.63 -4.51 -20.60
C ILE A 339 18.33 -6.01 -20.65
N GLY A 340 18.19 -6.66 -19.51
CA GLY A 340 17.81 -8.07 -19.49
C GLY A 340 16.41 -8.33 -20.05
N ALA A 341 15.52 -7.33 -20.14
CA ALA A 341 14.27 -7.46 -20.88
C ALA A 341 14.52 -7.54 -22.40
N ALA A 342 15.54 -6.86 -22.90
CA ALA A 342 15.94 -6.95 -24.33
C ALA A 342 16.52 -8.32 -24.70
N ASP A 343 17.27 -8.94 -23.79
CA ASP A 343 17.91 -10.25 -24.03
C ASP A 343 16.90 -11.39 -24.08
N ALA A 344 15.80 -11.31 -23.33
CA ALA A 344 14.70 -12.27 -23.38
C ALA A 344 13.99 -12.34 -24.76
N ARG A 345 14.18 -11.35 -25.64
CA ARG A 345 13.65 -11.33 -27.01
C ARG A 345 14.47 -12.19 -27.99
N LYS A 346 15.71 -12.52 -27.62
CA LYS A 346 16.63 -13.26 -28.52
C LYS A 346 16.59 -14.77 -28.32
N GLN A 347 15.84 -15.25 -27.34
CA GLN A 347 15.53 -16.67 -27.10
C GLN A 347 14.11 -17.00 -27.56
#